data_3f96c6f0a94e2feb9931b7395c84f289
#
_entry.id   3f96c6f0a94e2feb9931b7395c84f289
#
_cell.length_a   1.000
_cell.length_b   1.000
_cell.length_c   1.000
_cell.angle_alpha   90.00
_cell.angle_beta   90.00
_cell.angle_gamma   90.00
#
_symmetry.space_group_name_H-M   'P 1'
#
loop_
_entity.id
_entity.type
_entity.pdbx_description
1 polymer ?
#
loop_
_entity_poly.entity_id
_entity_poly.type
_entity_poly.pdbx_seq_one_letter_code
_entity_poly.pdbx_strand_id
1 'polypeptide(L)'
;MRSIPPGGALDTHRSPAASKGRDHLNSATTTDLNADLGEGSPHEAAVMPFVTSANIACGGHAGDAETMRGSLRLAARHGVAAGAHPGFPDREGFGRREMHFLPGEVTAFVREQIETLKVVAVREGVRLAHVKPHGMLYNMAVRDAALAGAIARAAADSGIPLYFGLAGEGSVMLREAAALGLTPVGEAFADRGYAPDGSLWPRGQAGALLPHAEAVAQGVRLAREGVVTAVTGETVRVPARTLCLHGDGAEAAELARDLRRALVAAGVQVAAPTQS
;
A
#
# COMPACT_ATOMS: atom_id res chain seq x y z
N MET A 1 44.73 70.98 31.30
CA MET A 1 45.44 70.48 32.51
C MET A 1 44.91 69.09 32.82
N ARG A 2 45.77 68.08 32.72
CA ARG A 2 45.77 66.81 33.47
C ARG A 2 44.52 65.91 33.31
N SER A 3 44.54 64.62 33.12
CA SER A 3 45.57 63.58 33.08
C SER A 3 44.90 62.30 32.65
N ILE A 4 45.57 61.55 31.85
CA ILE A 4 45.25 60.09 31.62
C ILE A 4 45.87 59.36 32.83
N PRO A 5 45.30 58.27 33.29
CA PRO A 5 45.98 57.00 33.12
C PRO A 5 45.07 55.76 32.93
N PRO A 6 45.71 54.61 32.85
CA PRO A 6 45.50 53.59 31.87
C PRO A 6 45.04 52.25 32.48
N GLY A 7 44.91 51.29 31.61
CA GLY A 7 45.00 49.90 31.99
C GLY A 7 43.62 49.20 31.95
N GLY A 8 43.35 48.33 31.06
CA GLY A 8 43.92 47.03 30.99
C GLY A 8 42.94 46.02 31.47
N ALA A 9 42.39 45.20 30.59
CA ALA A 9 42.23 43.77 30.85
C ALA A 9 41.51 43.14 29.66
N LEU A 10 42.21 42.26 29.01
CA LEU A 10 41.71 41.28 28.08
C LEU A 10 40.82 40.32 28.84
N ASP A 11 39.54 40.28 28.51
CA ASP A 11 38.64 39.23 29.00
C ASP A 11 38.28 38.31 27.85
N THR A 12 38.89 37.15 27.90
CA THR A 12 38.72 36.06 26.97
C THR A 12 37.41 35.32 27.29
N HIS A 13 36.31 35.74 26.70
CA HIS A 13 35.09 34.93 26.74
C HIS A 13 35.20 33.73 25.77
N ARG A 14 35.62 32.61 26.33
CA ARG A 14 35.41 31.29 25.76
C ARG A 14 33.90 31.05 25.66
N SER A 15 33.35 31.03 24.44
CA SER A 15 32.05 30.47 24.16
C SER A 15 32.09 28.96 24.37
N PRO A 16 31.14 28.38 25.10
CA PRO A 16 31.02 26.92 25.14
C PRO A 16 30.49 26.42 23.78
N ALA A 17 31.24 25.50 23.19
CA ALA A 17 30.81 24.75 22.02
C ALA A 17 29.51 24.03 22.36
N ALA A 18 28.43 24.46 21.73
CA ALA A 18 27.18 23.72 21.75
C ALA A 18 27.37 22.38 21.03
N SER A 19 27.48 21.33 21.81
CA SER A 19 27.35 19.96 21.32
C SER A 19 25.95 19.82 20.75
N LYS A 20 25.82 19.88 19.42
CA LYS A 20 24.58 19.42 18.74
C LYS A 20 24.47 17.93 18.99
N GLY A 21 23.77 17.58 20.04
CA GLY A 21 23.31 16.23 20.29
C GLY A 21 22.50 15.75 19.07
N ARG A 22 22.99 14.69 18.45
CA ARG A 22 22.25 13.92 17.45
C ARG A 22 21.23 13.06 18.19
N ASP A 23 20.16 13.65 18.63
CA ASP A 23 18.96 12.91 18.96
C ASP A 23 18.16 12.65 17.68
N HIS A 24 18.72 11.82 16.79
CA HIS A 24 17.90 11.04 15.90
C HIS A 24 17.31 9.90 16.74
N LEU A 25 16.25 10.21 17.48
CA LEU A 25 15.31 9.20 17.94
C LEU A 25 14.92 8.37 16.74
N ASN A 26 15.35 7.12 16.77
CA ASN A 26 15.11 6.08 15.77
C ASN A 26 13.60 5.76 15.79
N SER A 27 12.78 6.60 15.14
CA SER A 27 11.38 6.26 14.95
C SER A 27 11.38 5.04 14.03
N ALA A 28 11.01 3.88 14.59
CA ALA A 28 10.93 2.66 13.84
C ALA A 28 10.08 2.90 12.60
N THR A 29 10.62 2.61 11.43
CA THR A 29 9.88 2.71 10.18
C THR A 29 8.70 1.75 10.26
N THR A 30 7.48 2.23 10.02
CA THR A 30 6.28 1.40 10.02
C THR A 30 5.85 1.13 8.58
N THR A 31 5.55 -0.12 8.26
CA THR A 31 4.96 -0.52 6.98
C THR A 31 3.82 -1.49 7.19
N ASP A 32 2.84 -1.46 6.30
CA ASP A 32 1.76 -2.42 6.21
C ASP A 32 2.12 -3.55 5.25
N LEU A 33 1.65 -4.76 5.54
CA LEU A 33 1.64 -5.87 4.58
C LEU A 33 0.20 -6.14 4.17
N ASN A 34 -0.09 -6.03 2.88
CA ASN A 34 -1.41 -6.33 2.36
C ASN A 34 -1.39 -7.50 1.36
N ALA A 35 -2.50 -8.22 1.27
CA ALA A 35 -2.71 -9.26 0.26
C ALA A 35 -4.13 -9.18 -0.31
N ASP A 36 -4.25 -9.56 -1.61
CA ASP A 36 -5.51 -9.69 -2.30
C ASP A 36 -6.13 -11.05 -1.94
N LEU A 37 -7.32 -11.05 -1.36
CA LEU A 37 -8.01 -12.19 -0.75
C LEU A 37 -9.52 -12.15 -1.10
N GLY A 38 -10.26 -13.18 -0.74
CA GLY A 38 -11.68 -13.29 -1.14
C GLY A 38 -11.85 -13.65 -2.62
N GLU A 39 -10.78 -14.08 -3.27
CA GLU A 39 -10.74 -14.42 -4.68
C GLU A 39 -10.97 -15.90 -4.95
N GLY A 40 -11.23 -16.68 -3.89
CA GLY A 40 -11.51 -18.13 -3.97
C GLY A 40 -10.24 -18.99 -3.96
N SER A 41 -9.09 -18.43 -3.58
CA SER A 41 -7.86 -19.21 -3.41
C SER A 41 -7.95 -20.11 -2.15
N PRO A 42 -7.54 -21.38 -2.23
CA PRO A 42 -7.49 -22.26 -1.07
C PRO A 42 -6.40 -21.85 -0.05
N HIS A 43 -5.52 -20.91 -0.41
CA HIS A 43 -4.38 -20.49 0.40
C HIS A 43 -4.66 -19.29 1.30
N GLU A 44 -5.81 -18.63 1.19
CA GLU A 44 -6.16 -17.40 1.93
C GLU A 44 -6.00 -17.54 3.45
N ALA A 45 -6.49 -18.67 4.00
CA ALA A 45 -6.39 -18.93 5.43
C ALA A 45 -4.93 -19.06 5.92
N ALA A 46 -4.02 -19.49 5.06
CA ALA A 46 -2.61 -19.62 5.37
C ALA A 46 -1.84 -18.29 5.25
N VAL A 47 -2.29 -17.37 4.40
CA VAL A 47 -1.70 -16.02 4.22
C VAL A 47 -2.12 -15.06 5.34
N MET A 48 -3.40 -15.12 5.73
CA MET A 48 -4.02 -14.17 6.67
C MET A 48 -3.22 -13.90 7.96
N PRO A 49 -2.58 -14.88 8.63
CA PRO A 49 -1.81 -14.64 9.87
C PRO A 49 -0.58 -13.74 9.68
N PHE A 50 -0.12 -13.56 8.46
CA PHE A 50 1.15 -12.88 8.17
C PHE A 50 0.98 -11.48 7.61
N VAL A 51 -0.23 -11.09 7.21
CA VAL A 51 -0.55 -9.74 6.70
C VAL A 51 -1.17 -8.87 7.79
N THR A 52 -1.21 -7.56 7.54
CA THR A 52 -1.85 -6.58 8.42
C THR A 52 -3.07 -5.94 7.77
N SER A 53 -3.19 -6.04 6.43
CA SER A 53 -4.37 -5.62 5.66
C SER A 53 -4.77 -6.70 4.65
N ALA A 54 -6.08 -6.88 4.45
CA ALA A 54 -6.67 -7.82 3.50
C ALA A 54 -7.56 -7.05 2.52
N ASN A 55 -7.25 -7.13 1.22
CA ASN A 55 -8.07 -6.54 0.16
C ASN A 55 -9.07 -7.60 -0.29
N ILE A 56 -10.34 -7.48 0.10
CA ILE A 56 -11.35 -8.52 -0.10
C ILE A 56 -12.12 -8.27 -1.40
N ALA A 57 -12.09 -9.25 -2.32
CA ALA A 57 -12.82 -9.19 -3.59
C ALA A 57 -14.32 -8.98 -3.38
N CYS A 58 -14.90 -8.07 -4.18
CA CYS A 58 -16.25 -7.54 -3.97
C CYS A 58 -17.27 -7.99 -5.02
N GLY A 59 -16.99 -9.08 -5.77
CA GLY A 59 -17.92 -9.65 -6.75
C GLY A 59 -17.70 -9.22 -8.20
N GLY A 60 -16.90 -8.20 -8.50
CA GLY A 60 -16.63 -7.74 -9.86
C GLY A 60 -15.79 -8.75 -10.65
N HIS A 61 -14.56 -8.94 -10.22
CA HIS A 61 -13.63 -9.90 -10.83
C HIS A 61 -13.66 -11.27 -10.16
N ALA A 62 -13.92 -11.30 -8.86
CA ALA A 62 -14.00 -12.50 -8.01
C ALA A 62 -14.86 -12.21 -6.78
N GLY A 63 -15.07 -13.25 -5.96
CA GLY A 63 -15.83 -13.16 -4.74
C GLY A 63 -17.34 -13.36 -4.93
N ASP A 64 -17.96 -13.83 -3.86
CA ASP A 64 -19.40 -13.95 -3.66
C ASP A 64 -19.70 -13.73 -2.15
N ALA A 65 -20.97 -13.83 -1.77
CA ALA A 65 -21.37 -13.58 -0.38
C ALA A 65 -20.75 -14.56 0.62
N GLU A 66 -20.39 -15.77 0.21
CA GLU A 66 -19.77 -16.78 1.08
C GLU A 66 -18.27 -16.51 1.26
N THR A 67 -17.56 -16.28 0.17
CA THR A 67 -16.12 -15.95 0.20
C THR A 67 -15.88 -14.64 0.93
N MET A 68 -16.67 -13.58 0.67
CA MET A 68 -16.60 -12.31 1.40
C MET A 68 -16.76 -12.53 2.91
N ARG A 69 -17.77 -13.30 3.32
CA ARG A 69 -18.02 -13.63 4.74
C ARG A 69 -16.85 -14.40 5.34
N GLY A 70 -16.34 -15.40 4.63
CA GLY A 70 -15.21 -16.20 5.06
C GLY A 70 -13.97 -15.36 5.30
N SER A 71 -13.59 -14.52 4.35
CA SER A 71 -12.41 -13.64 4.43
C SER A 71 -12.57 -12.57 5.51
N LEU A 72 -13.76 -11.98 5.69
CA LEU A 72 -14.03 -11.02 6.77
C LEU A 72 -13.88 -11.66 8.16
N ARG A 73 -14.40 -12.88 8.36
CA ARG A 73 -14.24 -13.63 9.61
C ARG A 73 -12.79 -14.00 9.89
N LEU A 74 -12.04 -14.36 8.85
CA LEU A 74 -10.60 -14.63 8.95
C LEU A 74 -9.85 -13.35 9.36
N ALA A 75 -10.11 -12.24 8.69
CA ALA A 75 -9.49 -10.95 9.02
C ALA A 75 -9.77 -10.55 10.47
N ALA A 76 -11.03 -10.64 10.92
CA ALA A 76 -11.40 -10.35 12.32
C ALA A 76 -10.67 -11.22 13.34
N ARG A 77 -10.57 -12.56 13.09
CA ARG A 77 -9.87 -13.49 13.97
C ARG A 77 -8.39 -13.20 14.11
N HIS A 78 -7.76 -12.70 13.07
CA HIS A 78 -6.32 -12.40 13.05
C HIS A 78 -5.99 -10.92 13.34
N GLY A 79 -7.01 -10.07 13.58
CA GLY A 79 -6.80 -8.64 13.80
C GLY A 79 -6.28 -7.91 12.56
N VAL A 80 -6.61 -8.41 11.36
CA VAL A 80 -6.22 -7.85 10.06
C VAL A 80 -7.24 -6.83 9.62
N ALA A 81 -6.78 -5.67 9.16
CA ALA A 81 -7.64 -4.62 8.63
C ALA A 81 -8.27 -5.08 7.29
N ALA A 82 -9.60 -5.11 7.21
CA ALA A 82 -10.30 -5.48 5.99
C ALA A 82 -10.56 -4.27 5.10
N GLY A 83 -10.35 -4.40 3.81
CA GLY A 83 -10.64 -3.39 2.79
C GLY A 83 -11.37 -3.96 1.60
N ALA A 84 -11.98 -3.07 0.81
CA ALA A 84 -12.68 -3.43 -0.40
C ALA A 84 -11.72 -3.50 -1.60
N HIS A 85 -11.85 -4.56 -2.40
CA HIS A 85 -11.02 -4.83 -3.57
C HIS A 85 -11.88 -4.87 -4.86
N PRO A 86 -12.43 -3.72 -5.30
CA PRO A 86 -13.25 -3.64 -6.49
C PRO A 86 -12.42 -3.78 -7.76
N GLY A 87 -12.95 -4.49 -8.75
CA GLY A 87 -12.33 -4.67 -10.06
C GLY A 87 -13.31 -4.41 -11.21
N PHE A 88 -12.83 -4.50 -12.44
CA PHE A 88 -13.72 -4.53 -13.59
C PHE A 88 -14.73 -5.70 -13.47
N PRO A 89 -15.96 -5.55 -13.98
CA PRO A 89 -16.97 -6.63 -13.99
C PRO A 89 -16.60 -7.71 -15.04
N ASP A 90 -15.51 -8.40 -14.80
CA ASP A 90 -14.86 -9.35 -15.71
C ASP A 90 -14.44 -10.62 -14.97
N ARG A 91 -15.42 -11.43 -14.53
CA ARG A 91 -15.13 -12.67 -13.79
C ARG A 91 -14.36 -13.68 -14.61
N GLU A 92 -14.63 -13.79 -15.92
CA GLU A 92 -13.94 -14.73 -16.81
C GLU A 92 -12.47 -14.36 -17.01
N GLY A 93 -12.14 -13.06 -17.14
CA GLY A 93 -10.78 -12.54 -17.26
C GLY A 93 -10.15 -12.21 -15.93
N PHE A 94 -10.85 -12.50 -14.80
CA PHE A 94 -10.37 -12.17 -13.46
C PHE A 94 -10.01 -10.66 -13.30
N GLY A 95 -10.78 -9.78 -13.95
CA GLY A 95 -10.53 -8.33 -13.93
C GLY A 95 -9.20 -7.90 -14.55
N ARG A 96 -8.55 -8.77 -15.35
CA ARG A 96 -7.21 -8.52 -15.95
C ARG A 96 -7.29 -8.12 -17.42
N ARG A 97 -8.49 -8.11 -18.03
CA ARG A 97 -8.71 -7.59 -19.38
C ARG A 97 -8.92 -6.08 -19.33
N GLU A 98 -8.35 -5.38 -20.31
CA GLU A 98 -8.59 -3.95 -20.49
C GLU A 98 -10.04 -3.71 -20.90
N MET A 99 -10.71 -2.79 -20.20
CA MET A 99 -12.10 -2.43 -20.45
C MET A 99 -12.24 -0.90 -20.38
N HIS A 100 -13.09 -0.36 -21.25
CA HIS A 100 -13.33 1.07 -21.31
C HIS A 100 -14.76 1.39 -20.90
N PHE A 101 -14.88 2.26 -19.92
CA PHE A 101 -16.14 2.75 -19.36
C PHE A 101 -16.06 4.27 -19.19
N LEU A 102 -17.20 4.93 -19.22
CA LEU A 102 -17.25 6.34 -18.82
C LEU A 102 -16.97 6.48 -17.32
N PRO A 103 -16.37 7.59 -16.87
CA PRO A 103 -16.04 7.78 -15.45
C PRO A 103 -17.25 7.59 -14.51
N GLY A 104 -18.45 8.01 -14.92
CA GLY A 104 -19.67 7.81 -14.15
C GLY A 104 -20.07 6.33 -14.00
N GLU A 105 -19.85 5.52 -15.02
CA GLU A 105 -20.10 4.07 -14.99
C GLU A 105 -19.09 3.39 -14.04
N VAL A 106 -17.82 3.82 -14.08
CA VAL A 106 -16.80 3.31 -13.16
C VAL A 106 -17.17 3.64 -11.72
N THR A 107 -17.55 4.88 -11.44
CA THR A 107 -18.02 5.27 -10.10
C THR A 107 -19.20 4.41 -9.64
N ALA A 108 -20.14 4.13 -10.53
CA ALA A 108 -21.33 3.35 -10.22
C ALA A 108 -20.98 1.90 -9.85
N PHE A 109 -20.27 1.17 -10.73
CA PHE A 109 -19.97 -0.25 -10.45
C PHE A 109 -18.94 -0.44 -9.32
N VAL A 110 -17.98 0.47 -9.15
CA VAL A 110 -17.04 0.42 -8.02
C VAL A 110 -17.78 0.64 -6.69
N ARG A 111 -18.66 1.63 -6.64
CA ARG A 111 -19.50 1.88 -5.45
C ARG A 111 -20.40 0.68 -5.14
N GLU A 112 -21.07 0.09 -6.12
CA GLU A 112 -21.91 -1.09 -5.94
C GLU A 112 -21.12 -2.25 -5.31
N GLN A 113 -19.90 -2.52 -5.80
CA GLN A 113 -19.03 -3.55 -5.27
C GLN A 113 -18.63 -3.25 -3.82
N ILE A 114 -18.22 -2.01 -3.52
CA ILE A 114 -17.87 -1.60 -2.16
C ILE A 114 -19.06 -1.76 -1.21
N GLU A 115 -20.26 -1.30 -1.59
CA GLU A 115 -21.45 -1.40 -0.75
C GLU A 115 -21.89 -2.87 -0.58
N THR A 116 -21.71 -3.72 -1.58
CA THR A 116 -21.95 -5.16 -1.46
C THR A 116 -21.10 -5.79 -0.37
N LEU A 117 -19.79 -5.53 -0.35
CA LEU A 117 -18.91 -6.02 0.72
C LEU A 117 -19.25 -5.39 2.06
N LYS A 118 -19.58 -4.10 2.09
CA LYS A 118 -19.92 -3.37 3.31
C LYS A 118 -21.16 -3.92 4.01
N VAL A 119 -22.19 -4.35 3.23
CA VAL A 119 -23.36 -5.03 3.77
C VAL A 119 -22.99 -6.34 4.47
N VAL A 120 -22.08 -7.13 3.88
CA VAL A 120 -21.59 -8.37 4.50
C VAL A 120 -20.73 -8.04 5.73
N ALA A 121 -19.85 -7.05 5.65
CA ALA A 121 -18.97 -6.63 6.75
C ALA A 121 -19.76 -6.19 7.99
N VAL A 122 -20.83 -5.40 7.81
CA VAL A 122 -21.71 -4.98 8.91
C VAL A 122 -22.34 -6.19 9.61
N ARG A 123 -22.78 -7.20 8.86
CA ARG A 123 -23.36 -8.43 9.43
C ARG A 123 -22.34 -9.25 10.23
N GLU A 124 -21.07 -9.19 9.85
CA GLU A 124 -19.97 -9.86 10.53
C GLU A 124 -19.30 -9.00 11.63
N GLY A 125 -19.82 -7.79 11.88
CA GLY A 125 -19.25 -6.87 12.89
C GLY A 125 -17.88 -6.30 12.50
N VAL A 126 -17.52 -6.30 11.21
CA VAL A 126 -16.24 -5.84 10.68
C VAL A 126 -16.42 -4.45 10.04
N ARG A 127 -15.49 -3.54 10.36
CA ARG A 127 -15.42 -2.22 9.71
C ARG A 127 -14.39 -2.28 8.57
N LEU A 128 -14.79 -1.84 7.38
CA LEU A 128 -13.85 -1.69 6.27
C LEU A 128 -12.96 -0.47 6.49
N ALA A 129 -11.65 -0.66 6.34
CA ALA A 129 -10.63 0.36 6.60
C ALA A 129 -10.16 1.08 5.34
N HIS A 130 -10.09 0.39 4.20
CA HIS A 130 -9.49 0.91 2.97
C HIS A 130 -10.18 0.40 1.70
N VAL A 131 -9.87 1.06 0.59
CA VAL A 131 -10.21 0.62 -0.76
C VAL A 131 -8.92 0.48 -1.56
N LYS A 132 -8.77 -0.63 -2.25
CA LYS A 132 -7.71 -0.91 -3.21
C LYS A 132 -8.31 -1.47 -4.49
N PRO A 133 -8.21 -0.81 -5.65
CA PRO A 133 -8.68 -1.37 -6.92
C PRO A 133 -7.92 -2.63 -7.32
N HIS A 134 -8.57 -3.53 -8.05
CA HIS A 134 -7.98 -4.77 -8.54
C HIS A 134 -7.49 -4.67 -9.98
N GLY A 135 -6.43 -5.39 -10.28
CA GLY A 135 -6.04 -5.83 -11.62
C GLY A 135 -5.90 -4.71 -12.65
N MET A 136 -6.61 -4.84 -13.80
CA MET A 136 -6.52 -3.87 -14.88
C MET A 136 -7.13 -2.52 -14.51
N LEU A 137 -8.16 -2.50 -13.68
CA LEU A 137 -8.73 -1.25 -13.15
C LEU A 137 -7.66 -0.42 -12.40
N TYR A 138 -6.85 -1.07 -11.58
CA TYR A 138 -5.70 -0.45 -10.89
C TYR A 138 -4.64 0.02 -11.91
N ASN A 139 -4.21 -0.87 -12.81
CA ASN A 139 -3.11 -0.58 -13.74
C ASN A 139 -3.45 0.57 -14.71
N MET A 140 -4.69 0.68 -15.15
CA MET A 140 -5.16 1.80 -15.98
C MET A 140 -5.24 3.10 -15.17
N ALA A 141 -5.73 3.04 -13.93
CA ALA A 141 -5.85 4.21 -13.04
C ALA A 141 -4.49 4.85 -12.70
N VAL A 142 -3.39 4.09 -12.77
CA VAL A 142 -2.02 4.64 -12.59
C VAL A 142 -1.72 5.76 -13.58
N ARG A 143 -2.31 5.72 -14.80
CA ARG A 143 -2.01 6.64 -15.90
C ARG A 143 -3.20 7.51 -16.31
N ASP A 144 -4.41 7.18 -15.89
CA ASP A 144 -5.64 7.86 -16.26
C ASP A 144 -6.26 8.57 -15.04
N ALA A 145 -6.18 9.90 -15.02
CA ALA A 145 -6.70 10.71 -13.94
C ALA A 145 -8.24 10.67 -13.85
N ALA A 146 -8.94 10.55 -14.98
CA ALA A 146 -10.39 10.47 -14.99
C ALA A 146 -10.86 9.14 -14.38
N LEU A 147 -10.18 8.05 -14.70
CA LEU A 147 -10.44 6.73 -14.13
C LEU A 147 -10.08 6.69 -12.63
N ALA A 148 -8.89 7.19 -12.26
CA ALA A 148 -8.46 7.27 -10.86
C ALA A 148 -9.44 8.11 -10.01
N GLY A 149 -9.87 9.26 -10.53
CA GLY A 149 -10.86 10.13 -9.88
C GLY A 149 -12.23 9.45 -9.72
N ALA A 150 -12.67 8.68 -10.72
CA ALA A 150 -13.93 7.93 -10.64
C ALA A 150 -13.91 6.86 -9.55
N ILE A 151 -12.81 6.11 -9.43
CA ILE A 151 -12.63 5.10 -8.38
C ILE A 151 -12.54 5.75 -7.00
N ALA A 152 -11.75 6.82 -6.88
CA ALA A 152 -11.60 7.55 -5.63
C ALA A 152 -12.94 8.19 -5.19
N ARG A 153 -13.78 8.67 -6.12
CA ARG A 153 -15.13 9.16 -5.84
C ARG A 153 -16.00 8.06 -5.23
N ALA A 154 -16.01 6.88 -5.81
CA ALA A 154 -16.78 5.75 -5.27
C ALA A 154 -16.33 5.38 -3.84
N ALA A 155 -15.02 5.40 -3.57
CA ALA A 155 -14.48 5.15 -2.23
C ALA A 155 -14.91 6.25 -1.24
N ALA A 156 -14.80 7.53 -1.62
CA ALA A 156 -15.23 8.66 -0.78
C ALA A 156 -16.73 8.62 -0.47
N ASP A 157 -17.58 8.36 -1.47
CA ASP A 157 -19.03 8.25 -1.33
C ASP A 157 -19.43 7.09 -0.38
N SER A 158 -18.61 6.04 -0.31
CA SER A 158 -18.82 4.89 0.59
C SER A 158 -18.36 5.15 2.03
N GLY A 159 -17.70 6.28 2.30
CA GLY A 159 -17.24 6.67 3.64
C GLY A 159 -16.07 5.85 4.17
N ILE A 160 -15.31 5.16 3.30
CA ILE A 160 -14.10 4.41 3.66
C ILE A 160 -12.91 5.38 3.56
N PRO A 161 -12.12 5.56 4.65
CA PRO A 161 -11.19 6.68 4.73
C PRO A 161 -9.88 6.48 3.98
N LEU A 162 -9.36 5.24 3.89
CA LEU A 162 -8.04 4.98 3.30
C LEU A 162 -8.17 4.51 1.84
N TYR A 163 -7.27 4.98 1.00
CA TYR A 163 -7.19 4.58 -0.40
C TYR A 163 -5.76 4.13 -0.76
N PHE A 164 -5.62 2.88 -1.18
CA PHE A 164 -4.33 2.32 -1.60
C PHE A 164 -4.14 2.52 -3.10
N GLY A 165 -3.02 3.10 -3.45
CA GLY A 165 -2.66 3.33 -4.84
C GLY A 165 -1.15 3.29 -5.04
N LEU A 166 -0.70 3.06 -6.27
CA LEU A 166 0.72 2.90 -6.59
C LEU A 166 1.53 4.08 -6.08
N ALA A 167 2.53 3.78 -5.26
CA ALA A 167 3.46 4.77 -4.75
C ALA A 167 4.40 5.24 -5.87
N GLY A 168 4.73 6.52 -5.84
CA GLY A 168 5.66 7.13 -6.80
C GLY A 168 5.53 8.63 -6.77
N GLU A 169 6.54 9.32 -7.28
CA GLU A 169 6.50 10.76 -7.43
C GLU A 169 5.42 11.14 -8.46
N GLY A 170 4.49 12.01 -8.05
CA GLY A 170 3.37 12.42 -8.90
C GLY A 170 2.28 11.35 -9.12
N SER A 171 2.18 10.33 -8.25
CA SER A 171 1.13 9.30 -8.37
C SER A 171 -0.26 9.91 -8.63
N VAL A 172 -0.82 9.55 -9.77
CA VAL A 172 -2.16 10.00 -10.20
C VAL A 172 -3.23 9.49 -9.24
N MET A 173 -3.17 8.22 -8.86
CA MET A 173 -4.13 7.60 -7.96
C MET A 173 -4.17 8.28 -6.60
N LEU A 174 -3.00 8.54 -5.99
CA LEU A 174 -2.91 9.14 -4.66
C LEU A 174 -3.35 10.61 -4.69
N ARG A 175 -3.02 11.35 -5.76
CA ARG A 175 -3.44 12.73 -5.94
C ARG A 175 -4.95 12.85 -6.05
N GLU A 176 -5.59 12.04 -6.90
CA GLU A 176 -7.04 12.06 -7.08
C GLU A 176 -7.78 11.66 -5.81
N ALA A 177 -7.26 10.68 -5.05
CA ALA A 177 -7.80 10.30 -3.76
C ALA A 177 -7.72 11.45 -2.73
N ALA A 178 -6.57 12.11 -2.63
CA ALA A 178 -6.39 13.26 -1.74
C ALA A 178 -7.32 14.43 -2.10
N ALA A 179 -7.54 14.71 -3.38
CA ALA A 179 -8.44 15.75 -3.85
C ALA A 179 -9.90 15.53 -3.43
N LEU A 180 -10.28 14.29 -3.10
CA LEU A 180 -11.61 13.90 -2.63
C LEU A 180 -11.69 13.69 -1.10
N GLY A 181 -10.64 14.08 -0.37
CA GLY A 181 -10.61 14.02 1.10
C GLY A 181 -10.31 12.62 1.66
N LEU A 182 -9.92 11.67 0.82
CA LEU A 182 -9.42 10.38 1.29
C LEU A 182 -7.99 10.52 1.83
N THR A 183 -7.60 9.64 2.73
CA THR A 183 -6.20 9.50 3.15
C THR A 183 -5.48 8.55 2.17
N PRO A 184 -4.61 9.07 1.29
CA PRO A 184 -3.90 8.23 0.34
C PRO A 184 -2.79 7.44 1.03
N VAL A 185 -2.66 6.17 0.69
CA VAL A 185 -1.61 5.28 1.16
C VAL A 185 -0.84 4.74 -0.05
N GLY A 186 0.41 5.13 -0.18
CA GLY A 186 1.27 4.66 -1.26
C GLY A 186 1.56 3.17 -1.11
N GLU A 187 1.28 2.42 -2.17
CA GLU A 187 1.48 0.98 -2.26
C GLU A 187 2.67 0.63 -3.14
N ALA A 188 3.43 -0.37 -2.73
CA ALA A 188 4.42 -1.04 -3.57
C ALA A 188 4.23 -2.55 -3.51
N PHE A 189 4.85 -3.26 -4.45
CA PHE A 189 4.70 -4.70 -4.60
C PHE A 189 6.05 -5.37 -4.34
N ALA A 190 6.09 -6.22 -3.33
CA ALA A 190 7.33 -6.90 -2.94
C ALA A 190 7.81 -7.92 -4.00
N ASP A 191 6.86 -8.58 -4.67
CA ASP A 191 7.08 -9.69 -5.60
C ASP A 191 7.04 -9.30 -7.09
N ARG A 192 6.99 -7.98 -7.40
CA ARG A 192 6.88 -7.49 -8.77
C ARG A 192 8.12 -6.72 -9.24
N GLY A 193 8.46 -6.89 -10.52
CA GLY A 193 9.43 -6.03 -11.20
C GLY A 193 8.85 -4.65 -11.49
N TYR A 194 9.74 -3.68 -11.61
CA TYR A 194 9.41 -2.26 -11.86
C TYR A 194 10.08 -1.76 -13.13
N ALA A 195 9.40 -0.87 -13.84
CA ALA A 195 9.97 -0.08 -14.93
C ALA A 195 10.76 1.12 -14.37
N PRO A 196 11.60 1.78 -15.17
CA PRO A 196 12.38 2.96 -14.76
C PRO A 196 11.54 4.15 -14.30
N ASP A 197 10.28 4.24 -14.73
CA ASP A 197 9.32 5.26 -14.33
C ASP A 197 8.59 4.96 -13.01
N GLY A 198 8.90 3.82 -12.36
CA GLY A 198 8.26 3.38 -11.13
C GLY A 198 6.93 2.64 -11.32
N SER A 199 6.48 2.45 -12.55
CA SER A 199 5.32 1.60 -12.84
C SER A 199 5.69 0.12 -12.76
N LEU A 200 4.67 -0.73 -12.59
CA LEU A 200 4.89 -2.18 -12.58
C LEU A 200 5.26 -2.70 -13.95
N TRP A 201 6.29 -3.57 -13.99
CA TRP A 201 6.65 -4.25 -15.22
C TRP A 201 5.52 -5.17 -15.69
N PRO A 202 5.18 -5.16 -17.01
CA PRO A 202 4.04 -5.90 -17.53
C PRO A 202 4.12 -7.41 -17.24
N ARG A 203 3.02 -7.99 -16.74
CA ARG A 203 2.93 -9.45 -16.52
C ARG A 203 3.17 -10.20 -17.83
N GLY A 204 3.79 -11.36 -17.75
CA GLY A 204 4.16 -12.18 -18.92
C GLY A 204 5.52 -11.84 -19.54
N GLN A 205 6.16 -10.75 -19.13
CA GLN A 205 7.54 -10.46 -19.50
C GLN A 205 8.53 -10.99 -18.46
N ALA A 206 9.75 -11.31 -18.90
CA ALA A 206 10.83 -11.72 -18.00
C ALA A 206 11.10 -10.62 -16.96
N GLY A 207 11.23 -10.99 -15.68
CA GLY A 207 11.43 -10.05 -14.59
C GLY A 207 10.14 -9.41 -14.05
N ALA A 208 8.96 -9.77 -14.55
CA ALA A 208 7.68 -9.25 -14.03
C ALA A 208 7.30 -9.78 -12.65
N LEU A 209 7.72 -10.99 -12.35
CA LEU A 209 7.59 -11.61 -11.03
C LEU A 209 8.99 -11.95 -10.53
N LEU A 210 9.26 -11.63 -9.27
CA LEU A 210 10.54 -11.89 -8.64
C LEU A 210 10.54 -13.27 -7.98
N PRO A 211 11.68 -13.97 -8.00
CA PRO A 211 11.90 -15.16 -7.17
C PRO A 211 11.72 -14.84 -5.68
N HIS A 212 11.33 -15.83 -4.88
CA HIS A 212 11.02 -15.69 -3.46
C HIS A 212 12.06 -14.87 -2.67
N ALA A 213 13.33 -15.23 -2.78
CA ALA A 213 14.39 -14.54 -2.03
C ALA A 213 14.57 -13.07 -2.46
N GLU A 214 14.41 -12.79 -3.76
CA GLU A 214 14.48 -11.44 -4.30
C GLU A 214 13.28 -10.60 -3.87
N ALA A 215 12.09 -11.20 -3.84
CA ALA A 215 10.86 -10.54 -3.36
C ALA A 215 10.99 -10.15 -1.88
N VAL A 216 11.53 -11.02 -1.02
CA VAL A 216 11.79 -10.70 0.39
C VAL A 216 12.80 -9.56 0.51
N ALA A 217 13.92 -9.62 -0.22
CA ALA A 217 14.94 -8.57 -0.20
C ALA A 217 14.40 -7.23 -0.70
N GLN A 218 13.62 -7.23 -1.80
CA GLN A 218 12.97 -6.02 -2.33
C GLN A 218 11.98 -5.42 -1.32
N GLY A 219 11.16 -6.24 -0.67
CA GLY A 219 10.21 -5.77 0.33
C GLY A 219 10.89 -5.09 1.53
N VAL A 220 12.00 -5.63 2.02
CA VAL A 220 12.81 -4.99 3.08
C VAL A 220 13.40 -3.66 2.60
N ARG A 221 13.92 -3.62 1.37
CA ARG A 221 14.49 -2.41 0.78
C ARG A 221 13.44 -1.32 0.58
N LEU A 222 12.25 -1.70 0.07
CA LEU A 222 11.10 -0.79 -0.04
C LEU A 222 10.73 -0.18 1.30
N ALA A 223 10.59 -1.00 2.35
CA ALA A 223 10.18 -0.53 3.66
C ALA A 223 11.23 0.39 4.31
N ARG A 224 12.52 0.15 4.11
CA ARG A 224 13.59 0.90 4.75
C ARG A 224 14.07 2.12 3.98
N GLU A 225 14.15 1.99 2.67
CA GLU A 225 14.80 2.97 1.79
C GLU A 225 13.81 3.65 0.85
N GLY A 226 12.63 3.06 0.63
CA GLY A 226 11.64 3.58 -0.31
C GLY A 226 12.10 3.50 -1.76
N VAL A 227 12.90 2.48 -2.12
CA VAL A 227 13.44 2.31 -3.46
C VAL A 227 13.37 0.85 -3.94
N VAL A 228 13.35 0.68 -5.26
CA VAL A 228 13.47 -0.61 -5.96
C VAL A 228 14.59 -0.55 -6.99
N THR A 229 15.00 -1.70 -7.49
CA THR A 229 15.81 -1.79 -8.71
C THR A 229 14.87 -2.09 -9.87
N ALA A 230 14.82 -1.21 -10.88
CA ALA A 230 14.08 -1.47 -12.11
C ALA A 230 14.65 -2.66 -12.87
N VAL A 231 13.86 -3.27 -13.76
CA VAL A 231 14.32 -4.40 -14.60
C VAL A 231 15.51 -4.03 -15.51
N THR A 232 15.71 -2.75 -15.74
CA THR A 232 16.83 -2.18 -16.52
C THR A 232 18.06 -1.85 -15.67
N GLY A 233 17.97 -2.01 -14.32
CA GLY A 233 19.08 -1.89 -13.39
C GLY A 233 19.14 -0.57 -12.60
N GLU A 234 18.34 0.44 -12.93
CA GLU A 234 18.32 1.72 -12.24
C GLU A 234 17.64 1.62 -10.87
N THR A 235 18.07 2.45 -9.93
CA THR A 235 17.35 2.62 -8.67
C THR A 235 16.22 3.63 -8.85
N VAL A 236 15.00 3.19 -8.52
CA VAL A 236 13.77 3.99 -8.64
C VAL A 236 13.19 4.25 -7.25
N ARG A 237 12.78 5.50 -6.99
CA ARG A 237 12.14 5.89 -5.74
C ARG A 237 10.67 5.51 -5.74
N VAL A 238 10.27 4.67 -4.76
CA VAL A 238 8.89 4.20 -4.55
C VAL A 238 8.56 4.28 -3.06
N PRO A 239 8.22 5.48 -2.54
CA PRO A 239 8.00 5.71 -1.12
C PRO A 239 6.65 5.13 -0.67
N ALA A 240 6.62 3.83 -0.41
CA ALA A 240 5.42 3.11 -0.02
C ALA A 240 5.23 3.05 1.50
N ARG A 241 3.96 3.04 1.93
CA ARG A 241 3.53 2.77 3.31
C ARG A 241 2.86 1.41 3.47
N THR A 242 2.48 0.77 2.36
CA THR A 242 1.96 -0.59 2.33
C THR A 242 2.66 -1.40 1.25
N LEU A 243 2.98 -2.65 1.56
CA LEU A 243 3.60 -3.60 0.65
C LEU A 243 2.58 -4.69 0.32
N CYS A 244 2.25 -4.80 -0.96
CA CYS A 244 1.40 -5.86 -1.47
C CYS A 244 2.24 -7.09 -1.79
N LEU A 245 1.67 -8.25 -1.49
CA LEU A 245 2.08 -9.55 -2.00
C LEU A 245 0.86 -10.27 -2.58
N HIS A 246 1.09 -11.10 -3.60
CA HIS A 246 0.00 -11.85 -4.20
C HIS A 246 -0.35 -13.06 -3.34
N GLY A 247 -1.64 -13.23 -3.05
CA GLY A 247 -2.18 -14.28 -2.18
C GLY A 247 -2.61 -15.56 -2.90
N ASP A 248 -2.54 -15.59 -4.23
CA ASP A 248 -3.13 -16.65 -5.07
C ASP A 248 -2.19 -17.84 -5.35
N GLY A 249 -0.88 -17.71 -5.10
CA GLY A 249 0.10 -18.76 -5.31
C GLY A 249 0.22 -19.76 -4.16
N ALA A 250 0.63 -21.00 -4.46
CA ALA A 250 0.89 -22.03 -3.45
C ALA A 250 1.96 -21.60 -2.42
N GLU A 251 2.90 -20.76 -2.82
CA GLU A 251 4.00 -20.25 -1.98
C GLU A 251 3.66 -18.91 -1.29
N ALA A 252 2.45 -18.37 -1.52
CA ALA A 252 2.07 -17.05 -1.00
C ALA A 252 2.19 -16.94 0.53
N ALA A 253 1.79 -17.99 1.25
CA ALA A 253 1.88 -18.02 2.71
C ALA A 253 3.34 -18.06 3.21
N GLU A 254 4.22 -18.73 2.50
CA GLU A 254 5.66 -18.76 2.82
C GLU A 254 6.30 -17.41 2.55
N LEU A 255 5.99 -16.79 1.42
CA LEU A 255 6.46 -15.45 1.08
C LEU A 255 5.99 -14.41 2.12
N ALA A 256 4.70 -14.44 2.50
CA ALA A 256 4.15 -13.54 3.51
C ALA A 256 4.84 -13.69 4.87
N ARG A 257 5.03 -14.95 5.30
CA ARG A 257 5.74 -15.26 6.55
C ARG A 257 7.18 -14.76 6.53
N ASP A 258 7.91 -15.07 5.46
CA ASP A 258 9.34 -14.79 5.40
C ASP A 258 9.61 -13.30 5.20
N LEU A 259 8.77 -12.61 4.42
CA LEU A 259 8.81 -11.15 4.28
C LEU A 259 8.53 -10.47 5.64
N ARG A 260 7.47 -10.88 6.36
CA ARG A 260 7.17 -10.34 7.69
C ARG A 260 8.32 -10.54 8.66
N ARG A 261 8.93 -11.73 8.69
CA ARG A 261 10.10 -12.01 9.54
C ARG A 261 11.30 -11.13 9.18
N ALA A 262 11.58 -10.97 7.89
CA ALA A 262 12.68 -10.15 7.40
C ALA A 262 12.49 -8.67 7.74
N LEU A 263 11.27 -8.14 7.60
CA LEU A 263 10.92 -6.77 8.00
C LEU A 263 11.16 -6.53 9.50
N VAL A 264 10.64 -7.42 10.35
CA VAL A 264 10.83 -7.33 11.80
C VAL A 264 12.31 -7.43 12.16
N ALA A 265 13.07 -8.35 11.57
CA ALA A 265 14.51 -8.50 11.77
C ALA A 265 15.29 -7.26 11.32
N ALA A 266 14.79 -6.53 10.31
CA ALA A 266 15.35 -5.26 9.84
C ALA A 266 14.95 -4.03 10.67
N GLY A 267 14.20 -4.22 11.79
CA GLY A 267 13.75 -3.15 12.68
C GLY A 267 12.53 -2.38 12.16
N VAL A 268 11.79 -2.95 11.21
CA VAL A 268 10.56 -2.35 10.67
C VAL A 268 9.37 -2.84 11.49
N GLN A 269 8.55 -1.93 11.97
CA GLN A 269 7.27 -2.26 12.58
C GLN A 269 6.26 -2.61 11.48
N VAL A 270 5.61 -3.79 11.59
CA VAL A 270 4.59 -4.22 10.62
C VAL A 270 3.21 -4.00 11.22
N ALA A 271 2.48 -3.01 10.70
CA ALA A 271 1.16 -2.61 11.20
C ALA A 271 0.31 -2.00 10.08
N ALA A 272 -1.00 -2.23 10.13
CA ALA A 272 -1.95 -1.61 9.21
C ALA A 272 -1.93 -0.07 9.32
N PRO A 273 -2.14 0.66 8.21
CA PRO A 273 -2.19 2.11 8.26
C PRO A 273 -3.45 2.57 9.00
N THR A 274 -3.31 3.65 9.75
CA THR A 274 -4.42 4.33 10.43
C THR A 274 -4.72 5.65 9.75
N GLN A 275 -5.95 6.12 9.89
CA GLN A 275 -6.32 7.48 9.57
C GLN A 275 -5.56 8.41 10.55
N SER A 276 -4.72 9.27 10.01
CA SER A 276 -3.97 10.29 10.77
C SER A 276 -4.79 11.54 10.97
#